data_5dc6a99ebb3cb48842892db113d1159a
#
_entry.id   5dc6a99ebb3cb48842892db113d1159a
#
_cell.length_a   1.000
_cell.length_b   1.000
_cell.length_c   1.000
_cell.angle_alpha   90.00
_cell.angle_beta   90.00
_cell.angle_gamma   90.00
#
_symmetry.space_group_name_H-M   'P 1'
#
loop_
_entity.id
_entity.type
_entity.pdbx_description
1 polymer ?
#
loop_
_entity_poly.entity_id
_entity_poly.type
_entity_poly.pdbx_seq_one_letter_code
_entity_poly.pdbx_strand_id
1 'polypeptide(L)'
;MHIVYVSDGKAGHRSQAVGLYTAMQRQSANEVTFEEVSIDQLPIFSLFSAIFRKNISTLKQQPDYIFGVGSHTQLRVLLLGRVYPQAKTIILMKPNFPVTWFDYAIIPEHDGITASEHVITTQGALNPIVNEQRHQQNRFLIALGGSSKRHQWNEE
;
A
#
# COMPACT_ATOMS: atom_id res chain seq x y z
N MET A 1 -16.82 3.28 2.71
CA MET A 1 -15.43 3.20 3.18
C MET A 1 -14.54 3.86 2.15
N HIS A 2 -13.72 4.84 2.57
CA HIS A 2 -12.81 5.56 1.68
C HIS A 2 -11.35 5.23 1.99
N ILE A 3 -10.59 4.82 0.98
CA ILE A 3 -9.19 4.44 1.08
C ILE A 3 -8.35 5.47 0.34
N VAL A 4 -7.35 6.04 1.01
CA VAL A 4 -6.34 6.91 0.41
C VAL A 4 -5.04 6.14 0.28
N TYR A 5 -4.51 6.02 -0.93
CA TYR A 5 -3.20 5.44 -1.21
C TYR A 5 -2.18 6.52 -1.51
N VAL A 6 -1.14 6.58 -0.68
CA VAL A 6 0.02 7.45 -0.88
C VAL A 6 0.97 6.78 -1.86
N SER A 7 1.09 7.32 -3.07
CA SER A 7 1.81 6.74 -4.20
C SER A 7 3.19 7.38 -4.40
N ASP A 8 4.22 6.56 -4.56
CA ASP A 8 5.55 6.98 -5.00
C ASP A 8 5.78 6.79 -6.52
N GLY A 9 4.71 6.52 -7.27
CA GLY A 9 4.71 6.36 -8.72
C GLY A 9 5.22 5.01 -9.24
N LYS A 10 5.66 4.09 -8.37
CA LYS A 10 6.16 2.79 -8.80
C LYS A 10 5.02 1.82 -9.09
N ALA A 11 5.01 1.24 -10.29
CA ALA A 11 3.96 0.30 -10.72
C ALA A 11 3.81 -0.92 -9.78
N GLY A 12 4.90 -1.51 -9.28
CA GLY A 12 4.87 -2.62 -8.34
C GLY A 12 4.26 -2.26 -6.99
N HIS A 13 4.50 -1.04 -6.49
CA HIS A 13 3.89 -0.54 -5.26
C HIS A 13 2.39 -0.30 -5.45
N ARG A 14 2.02 0.31 -6.57
CA ARG A 14 0.63 0.52 -6.94
C ARG A 14 -0.14 -0.80 -7.06
N SER A 15 0.47 -1.81 -7.67
CA SER A 15 -0.12 -3.15 -7.79
C SER A 15 -0.45 -3.76 -6.42
N GLN A 16 0.43 -3.61 -5.43
CA GLN A 16 0.18 -4.09 -4.07
C GLN A 16 -0.98 -3.34 -3.40
N ALA A 17 -1.00 -2.01 -3.51
CA ALA A 17 -2.09 -1.20 -2.94
C ALA A 17 -3.44 -1.54 -3.58
N VAL A 18 -3.49 -1.71 -4.90
CA VAL A 18 -4.69 -2.13 -5.64
C VAL A 18 -5.09 -3.55 -5.26
N GLY A 19 -4.14 -4.44 -5.03
CA GLY A 19 -4.41 -5.80 -4.55
C GLY A 19 -5.15 -5.80 -3.20
N LEU A 20 -4.66 -5.02 -2.23
CA LEU A 20 -5.33 -4.86 -0.94
C LEU A 20 -6.71 -4.21 -1.08
N TYR A 21 -6.80 -3.10 -1.83
CA TYR A 21 -8.08 -2.44 -2.10
C TYR A 21 -9.11 -3.41 -2.68
N THR A 22 -8.73 -4.18 -3.71
CA THR A 22 -9.63 -5.13 -4.36
C THR A 22 -10.07 -6.25 -3.42
N ALA A 23 -9.19 -6.70 -2.52
CA ALA A 23 -9.53 -7.68 -1.49
C ALA A 23 -10.55 -7.10 -0.49
N MET A 24 -10.32 -5.89 -0.01
CA MET A 24 -11.25 -5.20 0.90
C MET A 24 -12.61 -4.93 0.23
N GLN A 25 -12.62 -4.53 -1.03
CA GLN A 25 -13.85 -4.30 -1.79
C GLN A 25 -14.71 -5.58 -1.90
N ARG A 26 -14.07 -6.75 -2.14
CA ARG A 26 -14.79 -8.03 -2.21
C ARG A 26 -15.39 -8.48 -0.88
N GLN A 27 -14.77 -8.10 0.23
CA GLN A 27 -15.21 -8.50 1.57
C GLN A 27 -16.17 -7.48 2.22
N SER A 28 -16.26 -6.28 1.65
CA SER A 28 -17.11 -5.21 2.19
C SER A 28 -18.54 -5.33 1.65
N ALA A 29 -19.52 -5.24 2.55
CA ALA A 29 -20.92 -5.10 2.18
C ALA A 29 -21.26 -3.66 1.69
N ASN A 30 -20.40 -2.69 1.98
CA ASN A 30 -20.60 -1.29 1.61
C ASN A 30 -19.69 -0.89 0.45
N GLU A 31 -20.04 0.19 -0.23
CA GLU A 31 -19.19 0.79 -1.25
C GLU A 31 -17.81 1.13 -0.69
N VAL A 32 -16.77 0.78 -1.46
CA VAL A 32 -15.38 1.09 -1.16
C VAL A 32 -14.84 1.98 -2.28
N THR A 33 -14.42 3.18 -1.93
CA THR A 33 -13.79 4.11 -2.87
C THR A 33 -12.28 4.17 -2.65
N PHE A 34 -11.53 4.41 -3.71
CA PHE A 34 -10.07 4.43 -3.70
C PHE A 34 -9.54 5.72 -4.33
N GLU A 35 -8.75 6.46 -3.58
CA GLU A 35 -8.10 7.68 -4.03
C GLU A 35 -6.58 7.50 -3.98
N GLU A 36 -5.92 7.70 -5.13
CA GLU A 36 -4.46 7.70 -5.23
C GLU A 36 -3.93 9.13 -5.19
N VAL A 37 -3.00 9.39 -4.27
CA VAL A 37 -2.37 10.70 -4.09
C VAL A 37 -0.86 10.56 -4.16
N SER A 38 -0.22 11.29 -5.07
CA SER A 38 1.25 11.28 -5.20
C SER A 38 1.93 11.88 -3.98
N ILE A 39 3.11 11.35 -3.63
CA ILE A 39 3.99 11.96 -2.62
C ILE A 39 4.33 13.42 -2.93
N ASP A 40 4.34 13.82 -4.20
CA ASP A 40 4.61 15.20 -4.62
C ASP A 40 3.46 16.16 -4.26
N GLN A 41 2.23 15.65 -4.20
CA GLN A 41 1.05 16.38 -3.78
C GLN A 41 0.93 16.49 -2.24
N LEU A 42 1.80 15.79 -1.51
CA LEU A 42 1.84 15.72 -0.05
C LEU A 42 3.20 16.21 0.50
N PRO A 43 3.56 17.50 0.33
CA PRO A 43 4.78 18.04 0.91
C PRO A 43 4.77 17.89 2.43
N ILE A 44 5.87 17.42 3.01
CA ILE A 44 5.97 17.11 4.45
C ILE A 44 5.62 18.31 5.31
N PHE A 45 6.11 19.51 4.95
CA PHE A 45 5.80 20.75 5.68
C PHE A 45 4.30 21.10 5.68
N SER A 46 3.61 20.84 4.55
CA SER A 46 2.16 21.05 4.47
C SER A 46 1.41 20.09 5.38
N LEU A 47 1.87 18.85 5.52
CA LEU A 47 1.28 17.85 6.41
C LEU A 47 1.43 18.25 7.88
N PHE A 48 2.57 18.81 8.30
CA PHE A 48 2.73 19.33 9.66
C PHE A 48 1.70 20.44 9.98
N SER A 49 1.49 21.38 9.05
CA SER A 49 0.48 22.41 9.25
C SER A 49 -0.95 21.88 9.22
N ALA A 50 -1.20 20.81 8.46
CA ALA A 50 -2.49 20.15 8.36
C ALA A 50 -2.90 19.42 9.66
N ILE A 51 -1.94 18.96 10.47
CA ILE A 51 -2.23 18.31 11.77
C ILE A 51 -3.04 19.25 12.67
N PHE A 52 -2.70 20.54 12.70
CA PHE A 52 -3.44 21.53 13.50
C PHE A 52 -4.80 21.87 12.91
N ARG A 53 -4.93 21.86 11.58
CA ARG A 53 -6.18 22.14 10.87
C ARG A 53 -7.10 20.93 10.77
N LYS A 54 -6.60 19.72 11.05
CA LYS A 54 -7.30 18.43 10.90
C LYS A 54 -7.90 18.22 9.51
N ASN A 55 -7.27 18.80 8.50
CA ASN A 55 -7.70 18.69 7.11
C ASN A 55 -6.55 19.04 6.15
N ILE A 56 -6.59 18.42 4.97
CA ILE A 56 -5.73 18.75 3.84
C ILE A 56 -6.58 18.85 2.57
N SER A 57 -6.44 19.94 1.84
CA SER A 57 -7.23 20.23 0.62
C SER A 57 -6.92 19.28 -0.56
N THR A 58 -5.82 18.54 -0.48
CA THR A 58 -5.43 17.56 -1.51
C THR A 58 -6.37 16.37 -1.59
N LEU A 59 -6.98 15.96 -0.45
CA LEU A 59 -7.88 14.82 -0.40
C LEU A 59 -9.31 15.26 -0.72
N LYS A 60 -10.03 14.42 -1.49
CA LYS A 60 -11.43 14.66 -1.87
C LYS A 60 -12.39 14.49 -0.71
N GLN A 61 -12.07 13.56 0.19
CA GLN A 61 -12.85 13.28 1.40
C GLN A 61 -11.97 12.71 2.51
N GLN A 62 -12.51 12.64 3.73
CA GLN A 62 -11.79 12.07 4.87
C GLN A 62 -11.59 10.57 4.67
N PRO A 63 -10.36 10.04 4.88
CA PRO A 63 -10.10 8.62 4.74
C PRO A 63 -10.58 7.81 5.93
N ASP A 64 -11.03 6.58 5.69
CA ASP A 64 -11.16 5.53 6.70
C ASP A 64 -9.84 4.74 6.81
N TYR A 65 -9.12 4.61 5.68
CA TYR A 65 -7.84 3.93 5.62
C TYR A 65 -6.82 4.73 4.80
N ILE A 66 -5.57 4.70 5.24
CA ILE A 66 -4.44 5.34 4.57
C ILE A 66 -3.39 4.27 4.28
N PHE A 67 -3.17 3.99 2.99
CA PHE A 67 -2.20 3.00 2.53
C PHE A 67 -0.90 3.66 2.11
N GLY A 68 0.22 2.99 2.41
CA GLY A 68 1.52 3.30 1.83
C GLY A 68 2.28 2.04 1.47
N VAL A 69 3.12 2.12 0.43
CA VAL A 69 3.97 1.03 -0.02
C VAL A 69 5.41 1.52 -0.19
N GLY A 70 6.33 0.85 0.48
CA GLY A 70 7.76 1.17 0.41
C GLY A 70 8.18 2.39 1.24
N SER A 71 9.49 2.65 1.28
CA SER A 71 10.12 3.60 2.22
C SER A 71 9.73 5.07 2.01
N HIS A 72 9.50 5.48 0.76
CA HIS A 72 9.22 6.89 0.44
C HIS A 72 7.84 7.39 0.90
N THR A 73 6.91 6.48 1.18
CA THR A 73 5.54 6.81 1.57
C THR A 73 5.32 6.87 3.08
N GLN A 74 6.15 6.18 3.85
CA GLN A 74 5.95 5.89 5.28
C GLN A 74 5.73 7.14 6.13
N LEU A 75 6.60 8.14 6.02
CA LEU A 75 6.48 9.37 6.81
C LEU A 75 5.16 10.11 6.48
N ARG A 76 4.76 10.11 5.20
CA ARG A 76 3.50 10.75 4.78
C ARG A 76 2.28 10.01 5.33
N VAL A 77 2.31 8.68 5.32
CA VAL A 77 1.25 7.85 5.93
C VAL A 77 1.12 8.15 7.42
N LEU A 78 2.24 8.21 8.15
CA LEU A 78 2.24 8.55 9.58
C LEU A 78 1.72 9.96 9.84
N LEU A 79 2.12 10.95 9.05
CA LEU A 79 1.64 12.32 9.19
C LEU A 79 0.15 12.44 8.84
N LEU A 80 -0.32 11.78 7.78
CA LEU A 80 -1.75 11.73 7.44
C LEU A 80 -2.56 11.06 8.54
N GLY A 81 -2.05 10.00 9.17
CA GLY A 81 -2.68 9.38 10.34
C GLY A 81 -2.80 10.36 11.53
N ARG A 82 -1.89 11.34 11.65
CA ARG A 82 -2.02 12.42 12.65
C ARG A 82 -3.01 13.50 12.24
N VAL A 83 -3.15 13.76 10.95
CA VAL A 83 -4.19 14.67 10.41
C VAL A 83 -5.58 14.06 10.59
N TYR A 84 -5.72 12.77 10.35
CA TYR A 84 -6.98 12.00 10.40
C TYR A 84 -6.89 10.86 11.43
N PRO A 85 -6.97 11.14 12.74
CA PRO A 85 -6.73 10.14 13.79
C PRO A 85 -7.78 9.00 13.82
N GLN A 86 -8.91 9.16 13.15
CA GLN A 86 -9.92 8.11 12.98
C GLN A 86 -9.56 7.11 11.87
N ALA A 87 -8.69 7.51 10.92
CA ALA A 87 -8.28 6.65 9.82
C ALA A 87 -7.24 5.63 10.29
N LYS A 88 -7.34 4.40 9.77
CA LYS A 88 -6.36 3.35 10.01
C LYS A 88 -5.21 3.42 9.00
N THR A 89 -3.99 3.50 9.51
CA THR A 89 -2.76 3.52 8.71
C THR A 89 -2.29 2.10 8.42
N ILE A 90 -2.09 1.78 7.13
CA ILE A 90 -1.59 0.48 6.68
C ILE A 90 -0.34 0.67 5.84
N ILE A 91 0.76 0.04 6.27
CA ILE A 91 1.98 0.00 5.47
C ILE A 91 2.16 -1.38 4.83
N LEU A 92 2.46 -1.42 3.54
CA LEU A 92 2.80 -2.63 2.82
C LEU A 92 4.31 -2.73 2.65
N MET A 93 4.86 -3.91 2.82
CA MET A 93 6.28 -4.23 2.93
C MET A 93 6.89 -3.77 4.26
N LYS A 94 8.04 -4.33 4.60
CA LYS A 94 8.78 -4.03 5.83
C LYS A 94 9.11 -2.53 5.93
N PRO A 95 8.62 -1.83 6.98
CA PRO A 95 8.90 -0.42 7.15
C PRO A 95 10.30 -0.18 7.74
N ASN A 96 10.82 1.04 7.51
CA ASN A 96 12.02 1.55 8.19
C ASN A 96 11.69 2.12 9.58
N PHE A 97 10.44 2.52 9.81
CA PHE A 97 9.94 2.94 11.12
C PHE A 97 9.45 1.74 11.93
N PRO A 98 9.35 1.84 13.27
CA PRO A 98 8.76 0.80 14.08
C PRO A 98 7.35 0.42 13.57
N VAL A 99 7.07 -0.87 13.41
CA VAL A 99 5.76 -1.35 12.92
C VAL A 99 4.60 -0.87 13.79
N THR A 100 4.84 -0.70 15.09
CA THR A 100 3.86 -0.22 16.07
C THR A 100 3.43 1.24 15.88
N TRP A 101 4.09 1.97 14.98
CA TRP A 101 3.67 3.34 14.62
C TRP A 101 2.53 3.36 13.59
N PHE A 102 2.32 2.24 12.93
CA PHE A 102 1.19 2.01 12.02
C PHE A 102 0.13 1.17 12.73
N ASP A 103 -1.14 1.33 12.34
CA ASP A 103 -2.19 0.45 12.85
C ASP A 103 -1.97 -0.98 12.36
N TYR A 104 -1.56 -1.13 11.08
CA TYR A 104 -1.22 -2.44 10.51
C TYR A 104 -0.03 -2.35 9.55
N ALA A 105 0.76 -3.41 9.53
CA ALA A 105 1.80 -3.65 8.52
C ALA A 105 1.53 -5.00 7.85
N ILE A 106 1.44 -5.01 6.52
CA ILE A 106 1.27 -6.25 5.74
C ILE A 106 2.60 -6.56 5.07
N ILE A 107 3.25 -7.62 5.51
CA ILE A 107 4.65 -7.89 5.21
C ILE A 107 4.80 -9.32 4.68
N PRO A 108 5.44 -9.50 3.51
CA PRO A 108 5.76 -10.85 3.03
C PRO A 108 6.66 -11.62 4.00
N GLU A 109 6.41 -12.91 4.16
CA GLU A 109 7.17 -13.79 5.07
C GLU A 109 8.68 -13.78 4.82
N HIS A 110 9.10 -13.61 3.54
CA HIS A 110 10.52 -13.57 3.18
C HIS A 110 11.26 -12.33 3.70
N ASP A 111 10.55 -11.31 4.19
CA ASP A 111 11.14 -10.14 4.87
C ASP A 111 11.54 -10.44 6.33
N GLY A 112 11.27 -11.65 6.83
CA GLY A 112 11.77 -12.16 8.12
C GLY A 112 11.12 -11.51 9.34
N ILE A 113 9.87 -11.07 9.24
CA ILE A 113 9.09 -10.53 10.36
C ILE A 113 8.01 -11.54 10.76
N THR A 114 7.86 -11.76 12.06
CA THR A 114 6.80 -12.62 12.60
C THR A 114 5.48 -11.85 12.72
N ALA A 115 4.37 -12.54 12.44
CA ALA A 115 3.02 -12.02 12.65
C ALA A 115 2.80 -11.58 14.10
N SER A 116 2.05 -10.49 14.29
CA SER A 116 1.71 -9.94 15.60
C SER A 116 0.38 -9.20 15.52
N GLU A 117 -0.02 -8.52 16.59
CA GLU A 117 -1.24 -7.69 16.60
C GLU A 117 -1.24 -6.61 15.48
N HIS A 118 -0.07 -6.05 15.17
CA HIS A 118 0.09 -5.02 14.14
C HIS A 118 0.66 -5.56 12.81
N VAL A 119 1.05 -6.83 12.75
CA VAL A 119 1.72 -7.42 11.58
C VAL A 119 0.93 -8.59 11.03
N ILE A 120 0.50 -8.44 9.79
CA ILE A 120 -0.09 -9.52 8.98
C ILE A 120 0.98 -10.00 8.00
N THR A 121 1.34 -11.29 8.06
CA THR A 121 2.28 -11.86 7.11
C THR A 121 1.57 -12.47 5.91
N THR A 122 2.20 -12.40 4.73
CA THR A 122 1.69 -12.95 3.48
C THR A 122 2.75 -13.81 2.80
N GLN A 123 2.35 -14.85 2.06
CA GLN A 123 3.28 -15.73 1.34
C GLN A 123 4.04 -15.03 0.21
N GLY A 124 3.56 -13.88 -0.23
CA GLY A 124 4.21 -13.06 -1.26
C GLY A 124 3.65 -11.64 -1.24
N ALA A 125 4.17 -10.79 -2.14
CA ALA A 125 3.66 -9.44 -2.31
C ALA A 125 2.20 -9.46 -2.79
N LEU A 126 1.38 -8.60 -2.21
CA LEU A 126 -0.02 -8.45 -2.62
C LEU A 126 -0.10 -8.02 -4.11
N ASN A 127 -1.13 -8.50 -4.78
CA ASN A 127 -1.41 -8.14 -6.17
C ASN A 127 -2.91 -8.32 -6.45
N PRO A 128 -3.46 -7.70 -7.50
CA PRO A 128 -4.88 -7.80 -7.83
C PRO A 128 -5.27 -9.09 -8.56
N ILE A 129 -4.31 -9.98 -8.83
CA ILE A 129 -4.55 -11.23 -9.58
C ILE A 129 -5.36 -12.17 -8.70
N VAL A 130 -6.38 -12.75 -9.29
CA VAL A 130 -7.23 -13.76 -8.66
C VAL A 130 -7.23 -15.03 -9.49
N ASN A 131 -7.37 -16.17 -8.81
CA ASN A 131 -7.59 -17.44 -9.50
C ASN A 131 -9.03 -17.48 -10.02
N GLU A 132 -9.21 -17.23 -11.31
CA GLU A 132 -10.50 -17.32 -12.01
C GLU A 132 -10.84 -18.75 -12.45
N GLN A 133 -10.06 -19.73 -12.03
CA GLN A 133 -10.20 -21.15 -12.39
C GLN A 133 -10.21 -21.41 -13.91
N ARG A 134 -9.57 -20.52 -14.67
CA ARG A 134 -9.43 -20.65 -16.14
C ARG A 134 -8.19 -21.45 -16.54
N HIS A 135 -7.65 -22.24 -15.62
CA HIS A 135 -6.49 -23.09 -15.90
C HIS A 135 -6.79 -24.08 -17.02
N GLN A 136 -5.88 -24.16 -17.99
CA GLN A 136 -5.89 -25.13 -19.07
C GLN A 136 -4.62 -25.97 -18.99
N GLN A 137 -4.78 -27.28 -18.88
CA GLN A 137 -3.69 -28.25 -18.63
C GLN A 137 -2.54 -28.15 -19.66
N ASN A 138 -2.82 -27.71 -20.88
CA ASN A 138 -1.88 -27.65 -21.99
C ASN A 138 -1.34 -26.21 -22.26
N ARG A 139 -1.61 -25.25 -21.37
CA ARG A 139 -1.14 -23.87 -21.52
C ARG A 139 -0.29 -23.46 -20.36
N PHE A 140 0.89 -22.95 -20.67
CA PHE A 140 1.86 -22.45 -19.70
C PHE A 140 2.16 -20.97 -20.00
N LEU A 141 2.28 -20.17 -18.97
CA LEU A 141 2.81 -18.81 -19.04
C LEU A 141 4.10 -18.77 -18.22
N ILE A 142 5.20 -18.44 -18.86
CA ILE A 142 6.45 -18.10 -18.19
C ILE A 142 6.60 -16.58 -18.31
N ALA A 143 6.42 -15.88 -17.19
CA ALA A 143 6.57 -14.42 -17.13
C ALA A 143 7.92 -14.09 -16.50
N LEU A 144 8.78 -13.42 -17.27
CA LEU A 144 10.06 -12.93 -16.80
C LEU A 144 9.93 -11.45 -16.43
N GLY A 145 10.43 -11.08 -15.26
CA GLY A 145 10.43 -9.68 -14.82
C GLY A 145 11.38 -8.83 -15.67
N GLY A 146 11.08 -7.55 -15.81
CA GLY A 146 11.95 -6.58 -16.49
C GLY A 146 13.23 -6.29 -15.71
N SER A 147 14.20 -5.67 -16.37
CA SER A 147 15.44 -5.20 -15.73
C SER A 147 15.15 -4.20 -14.61
N SER A 148 15.92 -4.28 -13.54
CA SER A 148 15.86 -3.37 -12.40
C SER A 148 17.26 -2.89 -12.02
N LYS A 149 17.37 -1.97 -11.05
CA LYS A 149 18.71 -1.56 -10.54
C LYS A 149 19.50 -2.72 -9.91
N ARG A 150 18.82 -3.79 -9.47
CA ARG A 150 19.44 -4.95 -8.81
C ARG A 150 19.57 -6.17 -9.73
N HIS A 151 18.77 -6.24 -10.79
CA HIS A 151 18.73 -7.36 -11.72
C HIS A 151 18.71 -6.82 -13.14
N GLN A 152 19.71 -7.18 -13.92
CA GLN A 152 19.81 -6.85 -15.33
C GLN A 152 19.80 -8.14 -16.14
N TRP A 153 19.15 -8.10 -17.28
CA TRP A 153 19.21 -9.16 -18.25
C TRP A 153 20.46 -8.97 -19.12
N ASN A 154 21.30 -9.98 -19.25
CA ASN A 154 22.36 -10.01 -20.25
C ASN A 154 21.81 -10.67 -21.51
N GLU A 155 22.15 -10.15 -22.66
CA GLU A 155 21.79 -10.69 -23.99
C GLU A 155 22.79 -11.75 -24.45
N GLU A 156 23.38 -12.55 -23.57
CA GLU A 156 24.27 -13.66 -23.91
C GLU A 156 23.52 -14.98 -23.95
#